data_9da11b0c23743bcf6da72afa1c4266a2
#
_entry.id   9da11b0c23743bcf6da72afa1c4266a2
#
_cell.length_a   1.000
_cell.length_b   1.000
_cell.length_c   1.000
_cell.angle_alpha   90.00
_cell.angle_beta   90.00
_cell.angle_gamma   90.00
#
_symmetry.space_group_name_H-M   'P 1'
#
loop_
_entity.id
_entity.type
_entity.pdbx_description
1 polymer ?
#
loop_
_entity_poly.entity_id
_entity_poly.type
_entity_poly.pdbx_seq_one_letter_code
_entity_poly.pdbx_strand_id
1 'polypeptide(L)'
;MSRYHDELWALVPGDRGPAPRHLLDFVRGLPPARRALDLGGGDGRLGTELAADELTVADVSAAALERAHGRLPGAHLVQLEPDAPLPFPDSHFDLVLCANVLEHVHDVQLFLSEVRRVLEPRGTLAVTTPAHGRLTGLDVLARGFERRFDPLSPQLRFLTRRSLARLLDAMGFEVVSLSRRAGAVLAVARR
;
A
#
# COMPACT_ATOMS: atom_id res chain seq x y z
N MET A 1 -0.22 -17.30 -8.11
CA MET A 1 0.10 -16.36 -6.99
C MET A 1 -1.14 -15.82 -6.28
N SER A 2 -2.24 -15.52 -6.98
CA SER A 2 -3.51 -15.11 -6.33
C SER A 2 -3.97 -16.09 -5.24
N ARG A 3 -3.92 -17.40 -5.51
CA ARG A 3 -4.27 -18.46 -4.56
C ARG A 3 -3.50 -18.37 -3.23
N TYR A 4 -2.21 -18.07 -3.26
CA TYR A 4 -1.41 -17.89 -2.05
C TYR A 4 -1.91 -16.69 -1.21
N HIS A 5 -2.25 -15.58 -1.84
CA HIS A 5 -2.82 -14.43 -1.14
C HIS A 5 -4.21 -14.72 -0.59
N ASP A 6 -5.04 -15.49 -1.30
CA ASP A 6 -6.35 -15.92 -0.80
C ASP A 6 -6.21 -16.85 0.43
N GLU A 7 -5.23 -17.77 0.42
CA GLU A 7 -4.92 -18.61 1.56
C GLU A 7 -4.44 -17.79 2.78
N LEU A 8 -3.60 -16.77 2.56
CA LEU A 8 -3.20 -15.85 3.62
C LEU A 8 -4.41 -15.08 4.18
N TRP A 9 -5.29 -14.59 3.33
CA TRP A 9 -6.50 -13.89 3.76
C TRP A 9 -7.50 -14.81 4.47
N ALA A 10 -7.54 -16.09 4.14
CA ALA A 10 -8.34 -17.08 4.85
C ALA A 10 -7.90 -17.27 6.31
N LEU A 11 -6.59 -17.11 6.60
CA LEU A 11 -6.03 -17.17 7.95
C LEU A 11 -6.25 -15.88 8.75
N VAL A 12 -6.57 -14.78 8.09
CA VAL A 12 -6.81 -13.48 8.74
C VAL A 12 -8.19 -13.49 9.40
N PRO A 13 -8.33 -13.19 10.71
CA PRO A 13 -9.63 -13.10 11.37
C PRO A 13 -10.58 -12.14 10.64
N GLY A 14 -11.86 -12.50 10.54
CA GLY A 14 -12.88 -11.68 9.90
C GLY A 14 -13.07 -10.32 10.58
N ASP A 15 -13.02 -10.30 11.92
CA ASP A 15 -12.96 -9.07 12.70
C ASP A 15 -11.52 -8.80 13.18
N ARG A 16 -10.89 -7.84 12.53
CA ARG A 16 -9.53 -7.36 12.89
C ARG A 16 -9.59 -6.05 13.68
N GLY A 17 -10.79 -5.59 14.00
CA GLY A 17 -10.97 -4.26 14.57
C GLY A 17 -10.55 -3.13 13.61
N PRO A 18 -10.50 -1.87 14.09
CA PRO A 18 -10.07 -0.74 13.28
C PRO A 18 -8.61 -0.86 12.86
N ALA A 19 -8.25 -0.23 11.74
CA ALA A 19 -6.85 -0.12 11.36
C ALA A 19 -6.06 0.69 12.42
N PRO A 20 -4.72 0.54 12.48
CA PRO A 20 -3.90 1.28 13.44
C PRO A 20 -4.13 2.79 13.32
N ARG A 21 -4.33 3.46 14.46
CA ARG A 21 -4.70 4.88 14.53
C ARG A 21 -3.78 5.78 13.69
N HIS A 22 -2.48 5.55 13.72
CA HIS A 22 -1.52 6.36 12.96
C HIS A 22 -1.70 6.24 11.43
N LEU A 23 -2.22 5.10 10.92
CA LEU A 23 -2.57 4.91 9.52
C LEU A 23 -3.91 5.59 9.20
N LEU A 24 -4.90 5.46 10.08
CA LEU A 24 -6.18 6.18 9.93
C LEU A 24 -5.96 7.70 9.88
N ASP A 25 -5.17 8.24 10.83
CA ASP A 25 -4.84 9.67 10.89
C ASP A 25 -4.08 10.12 9.63
N PHE A 26 -3.21 9.25 9.08
CA PHE A 26 -2.50 9.53 7.85
C PHE A 26 -3.45 9.61 6.65
N VAL A 27 -4.33 8.63 6.49
CA VAL A 27 -5.28 8.58 5.36
C VAL A 27 -6.28 9.73 5.43
N ARG A 28 -6.83 10.04 6.61
CA ARG A 28 -7.71 11.19 6.83
C ARG A 28 -7.05 12.54 6.53
N GLY A 29 -5.73 12.62 6.63
CA GLY A 29 -4.95 13.82 6.31
C GLY A 29 -4.62 13.98 4.83
N LEU A 30 -5.00 13.04 3.96
CA LEU A 30 -4.80 13.16 2.52
C LEU A 30 -5.81 14.16 1.91
N PRO A 31 -5.47 14.79 0.79
CA PRO A 31 -6.42 15.67 0.11
C PRO A 31 -7.64 14.88 -0.37
N PRO A 32 -8.82 15.52 -0.45
CA PRO A 32 -9.98 14.91 -1.09
C PRO A 32 -9.68 14.64 -2.57
N ALA A 33 -10.29 13.59 -3.10
CA ALA A 33 -10.09 13.13 -4.45
C ALA A 33 -11.43 13.02 -5.19
N ARG A 34 -11.42 13.21 -6.51
CA ARG A 34 -12.56 12.84 -7.36
C ARG A 34 -12.55 11.34 -7.56
N ARG A 35 -11.40 10.77 -7.93
CA ARG A 35 -11.20 9.35 -8.17
C ARG A 35 -9.99 8.85 -7.41
N ALA A 36 -10.24 8.09 -6.35
CA ALA A 36 -9.19 7.47 -5.55
C ALA A 36 -9.05 5.98 -5.87
N LEU A 37 -7.82 5.50 -5.84
CA LEU A 37 -7.48 4.08 -5.91
C LEU A 37 -6.83 3.64 -4.58
N ASP A 38 -7.45 2.70 -3.87
CA ASP A 38 -6.81 1.96 -2.78
C ASP A 38 -6.18 0.70 -3.37
N LEU A 39 -4.89 0.79 -3.73
CA LEU A 39 -4.14 -0.23 -4.45
C LEU A 39 -3.46 -1.19 -3.48
N GLY A 40 -3.84 -2.47 -3.52
CA GLY A 40 -3.56 -3.45 -2.49
C GLY A 40 -4.39 -3.18 -1.23
N GLY A 41 -5.64 -2.71 -1.43
CA GLY A 41 -6.51 -2.22 -0.35
C GLY A 41 -7.00 -3.30 0.62
N GLY A 42 -6.76 -4.57 0.30
CA GLY A 42 -7.14 -5.70 1.16
C GLY A 42 -8.63 -5.71 1.48
N ASP A 43 -8.96 -5.73 2.77
CA ASP A 43 -10.34 -5.70 3.27
C ASP A 43 -10.98 -4.27 3.30
N GLY A 44 -10.35 -3.28 2.71
CA GLY A 44 -10.88 -1.92 2.56
C GLY A 44 -10.86 -1.05 3.83
N ARG A 45 -10.22 -1.48 4.93
CA ARG A 45 -10.24 -0.74 6.21
C ARG A 45 -9.63 0.66 6.16
N LEU A 46 -8.67 0.90 5.27
CA LEU A 46 -8.11 2.22 5.05
C LEU A 46 -8.87 2.97 3.96
N GLY A 47 -9.42 2.26 2.97
CA GLY A 47 -10.27 2.84 1.96
C GLY A 47 -11.50 3.57 2.52
N THR A 48 -12.05 3.09 3.67
CA THR A 48 -13.18 3.79 4.36
C THR A 48 -12.84 5.21 4.80
N GLU A 49 -11.58 5.55 4.92
CA GLU A 49 -11.10 6.85 5.41
C GLU A 49 -10.69 7.80 4.28
N LEU A 50 -10.71 7.32 3.03
CA LEU A 50 -10.44 8.16 1.86
C LEU A 50 -11.65 9.06 1.57
N ALA A 51 -11.41 10.36 1.52
CA ALA A 51 -12.39 11.33 1.07
C ALA A 51 -12.39 11.37 -0.46
N ALA A 52 -13.23 10.58 -1.11
CA ALA A 52 -13.30 10.48 -2.57
C ALA A 52 -14.75 10.43 -3.07
N ASP A 53 -15.00 11.03 -4.24
CA ASP A 53 -16.32 10.94 -4.90
C ASP A 53 -16.50 9.54 -5.50
N GLU A 54 -15.43 8.99 -6.09
CA GLU A 54 -15.38 7.64 -6.63
C GLU A 54 -14.19 6.90 -6.02
N LEU A 55 -14.44 5.77 -5.37
CA LEU A 55 -13.42 4.91 -4.79
C LEU A 55 -13.33 3.60 -5.55
N THR A 56 -12.13 3.26 -5.98
CA THR A 56 -11.77 1.94 -6.47
C THR A 56 -10.87 1.25 -5.45
N VAL A 57 -11.20 0.01 -5.07
CA VAL A 57 -10.33 -0.85 -4.26
C VAL A 57 -9.83 -1.98 -5.16
N ALA A 58 -8.53 -2.10 -5.29
CA ALA A 58 -7.91 -3.12 -6.12
C ALA A 58 -6.95 -4.00 -5.30
N ASP A 59 -7.08 -5.31 -5.41
CA ASP A 59 -6.24 -6.28 -4.71
C ASP A 59 -6.08 -7.55 -5.56
N VAL A 60 -5.01 -8.29 -5.34
CA VAL A 60 -4.76 -9.59 -6.00
C VAL A 60 -5.60 -10.71 -5.40
N SER A 61 -6.10 -10.55 -4.17
CA SER A 61 -6.90 -11.53 -3.44
C SER A 61 -8.39 -11.28 -3.61
N ALA A 62 -9.10 -12.25 -4.19
CA ALA A 62 -10.55 -12.24 -4.26
C ALA A 62 -11.19 -12.29 -2.87
N ALA A 63 -10.60 -13.05 -1.94
CA ALA A 63 -11.08 -13.16 -0.55
C ALA A 63 -10.98 -11.82 0.20
N ALA A 64 -9.94 -11.02 -0.09
CA ALA A 64 -9.80 -9.67 0.45
C ALA A 64 -10.90 -8.75 -0.10
N LEU A 65 -11.11 -8.76 -1.41
CA LEU A 65 -12.12 -7.93 -2.08
C LEU A 65 -13.55 -8.27 -1.64
N GLU A 66 -13.86 -9.53 -1.37
CA GLU A 66 -15.16 -9.91 -0.82
C GLU A 66 -15.41 -9.24 0.54
N ARG A 67 -14.39 -9.17 1.40
CA ARG A 67 -14.49 -8.45 2.68
C ARG A 67 -14.59 -6.94 2.48
N ALA A 68 -13.86 -6.41 1.49
CA ALA A 68 -13.95 -4.99 1.13
C ALA A 68 -15.35 -4.63 0.62
N HIS A 69 -16.01 -5.52 -0.14
CA HIS A 69 -17.39 -5.33 -0.59
C HIS A 69 -18.36 -5.12 0.59
N GLY A 70 -18.24 -5.96 1.62
CA GLY A 70 -19.08 -5.81 2.82
C GLY A 70 -18.84 -4.50 3.58
N ARG A 71 -17.65 -3.91 3.47
CA ARG A 71 -17.26 -2.69 4.17
C ARG A 71 -17.51 -1.41 3.36
N LEU A 72 -17.37 -1.50 2.06
CA LEU A 72 -17.42 -0.41 1.08
C LEU A 72 -18.38 -0.76 -0.07
N PRO A 73 -19.69 -0.88 0.19
CA PRO A 73 -20.64 -1.35 -0.83
C PRO A 73 -20.77 -0.40 -2.04
N GLY A 74 -20.29 0.84 -1.92
CA GLY A 74 -20.28 1.82 -3.02
C GLY A 74 -18.96 1.89 -3.80
N ALA A 75 -17.92 1.13 -3.40
CA ALA A 75 -16.64 1.15 -4.09
C ALA A 75 -16.62 0.21 -5.30
N HIS A 76 -15.86 0.59 -6.33
CA HIS A 76 -15.52 -0.30 -7.43
C HIS A 76 -14.44 -1.28 -6.98
N LEU A 77 -14.70 -2.58 -7.09
CA LEU A 77 -13.75 -3.62 -6.70
C LEU A 77 -13.13 -4.23 -7.94
N VAL A 78 -11.80 -4.28 -7.97
CA VAL A 78 -11.04 -4.79 -9.12
C VAL A 78 -10.03 -5.83 -8.64
N GLN A 79 -10.16 -7.06 -9.08
CA GLN A 79 -9.15 -8.08 -8.85
C GLN A 79 -7.99 -7.88 -9.81
N LEU A 80 -6.77 -7.82 -9.26
CA LEU A 80 -5.54 -7.65 -10.03
C LEU A 80 -4.87 -8.98 -10.32
N GLU A 81 -4.22 -9.04 -11.48
CA GLU A 81 -3.26 -10.11 -11.76
C GLU A 81 -1.89 -9.71 -11.17
N PRO A 82 -1.23 -10.60 -10.39
CA PRO A 82 0.10 -10.34 -9.87
C PRO A 82 1.11 -10.07 -10.99
N ASP A 83 1.97 -9.07 -10.79
CA ASP A 83 3.05 -8.69 -11.69
C ASP A 83 2.60 -8.31 -13.12
N ALA A 84 1.33 -7.98 -13.30
CA ALA A 84 0.76 -7.49 -14.56
C ALA A 84 0.55 -5.97 -14.52
N PRO A 85 0.42 -5.32 -15.70
CA PRO A 85 0.00 -3.93 -15.78
C PRO A 85 -1.36 -3.72 -15.10
N LEU A 86 -1.55 -2.55 -14.48
CA LEU A 86 -2.81 -2.20 -13.85
C LEU A 86 -3.92 -2.03 -14.91
N PRO A 87 -5.11 -2.64 -14.72
CA PRO A 87 -6.20 -2.62 -15.70
C PRO A 87 -6.97 -1.29 -15.69
N PHE A 88 -6.24 -0.18 -15.61
CA PHE A 88 -6.81 1.17 -15.58
C PHE A 88 -6.22 2.03 -16.70
N PRO A 89 -6.99 3.00 -17.22
CA PRO A 89 -6.48 3.96 -18.18
C PRO A 89 -5.35 4.84 -17.63
N ASP A 90 -4.58 5.44 -18.52
CA ASP A 90 -3.60 6.47 -18.17
C ASP A 90 -4.28 7.68 -17.54
N SER A 91 -3.65 8.27 -16.53
CA SER A 91 -4.11 9.50 -15.90
C SER A 91 -5.59 9.43 -15.45
N HIS A 92 -5.97 8.32 -14.83
CA HIS A 92 -7.34 8.06 -14.41
C HIS A 92 -7.64 8.50 -12.98
N PHE A 93 -6.68 8.37 -12.06
CA PHE A 93 -6.85 8.67 -10.64
C PHE A 93 -6.11 9.95 -10.26
N ASP A 94 -6.70 10.75 -9.41
CA ASP A 94 -6.04 11.91 -8.79
C ASP A 94 -5.41 11.59 -7.42
N LEU A 95 -5.78 10.43 -6.82
CA LEU A 95 -5.15 9.89 -5.63
C LEU A 95 -4.98 8.38 -5.72
N VAL A 96 -3.78 7.87 -5.40
CA VAL A 96 -3.50 6.45 -5.21
C VAL A 96 -2.94 6.24 -3.81
N LEU A 97 -3.58 5.36 -3.03
CA LEU A 97 -3.09 4.86 -1.75
C LEU A 97 -2.45 3.49 -1.95
N CYS A 98 -1.21 3.33 -1.50
CA CYS A 98 -0.48 2.06 -1.43
C CYS A 98 -0.06 1.80 0.02
N ALA A 99 -0.94 1.19 0.81
CA ALA A 99 -0.71 0.98 2.24
C ALA A 99 -0.20 -0.43 2.54
N ASN A 100 1.07 -0.55 2.91
CA ASN A 100 1.75 -1.82 3.16
C ASN A 100 1.69 -2.78 1.96
N VAL A 101 2.03 -2.27 0.80
CA VAL A 101 2.04 -3.00 -0.49
C VAL A 101 3.45 -3.17 -1.03
N LEU A 102 4.26 -2.09 -1.04
CA LEU A 102 5.57 -2.09 -1.71
C LEU A 102 6.53 -3.15 -1.18
N GLU A 103 6.40 -3.52 0.08
CA GLU A 103 7.20 -4.59 0.69
C GLU A 103 6.91 -5.98 0.13
N HIS A 104 5.76 -6.18 -0.52
CA HIS A 104 5.29 -7.47 -1.04
C HIS A 104 5.42 -7.59 -2.56
N VAL A 105 5.62 -6.49 -3.27
CA VAL A 105 5.68 -6.45 -4.74
C VAL A 105 6.98 -7.06 -5.25
N HIS A 106 6.96 -7.95 -6.26
CA HIS A 106 8.16 -8.55 -6.85
C HIS A 106 8.93 -7.54 -7.68
N ASP A 107 8.31 -6.90 -8.64
CA ASP A 107 8.90 -5.83 -9.45
C ASP A 107 8.36 -4.47 -9.02
N VAL A 108 9.07 -3.82 -8.10
CA VAL A 108 8.68 -2.52 -7.59
C VAL A 108 8.83 -1.40 -8.63
N GLN A 109 9.69 -1.58 -9.62
CA GLN A 109 9.89 -0.58 -10.68
C GLN A 109 8.71 -0.62 -11.65
N LEU A 110 8.33 -1.81 -12.11
CA LEU A 110 7.12 -1.98 -12.91
C LEU A 110 5.89 -1.45 -12.16
N PHE A 111 5.72 -1.85 -10.89
CA PHE A 111 4.59 -1.43 -10.07
C PHE A 111 4.48 0.10 -9.95
N LEU A 112 5.57 0.77 -9.59
CA LEU A 112 5.56 2.23 -9.45
C LEU A 112 5.46 2.97 -10.80
N SER A 113 5.95 2.37 -11.89
CA SER A 113 5.73 2.87 -13.25
C SER A 113 4.24 2.86 -13.61
N GLU A 114 3.55 1.75 -13.29
CA GLU A 114 2.11 1.63 -13.50
C GLU A 114 1.30 2.57 -12.59
N VAL A 115 1.68 2.68 -11.31
CA VAL A 115 1.08 3.69 -10.41
C VAL A 115 1.23 5.10 -11.00
N ARG A 116 2.43 5.41 -11.51
CA ARG A 116 2.68 6.70 -12.16
C ARG A 116 1.86 6.86 -13.44
N ARG A 117 1.68 5.83 -14.23
CA ARG A 117 0.87 5.85 -15.47
C ARG A 117 -0.59 6.17 -15.17
N VAL A 118 -1.19 5.49 -14.18
CA VAL A 118 -2.61 5.63 -13.86
C VAL A 118 -2.94 6.89 -13.06
N LEU A 119 -1.96 7.52 -12.39
CA LEU A 119 -2.14 8.81 -11.74
C LEU A 119 -2.23 9.95 -12.75
N GLU A 120 -3.09 10.92 -12.50
CA GLU A 120 -3.14 12.19 -13.25
C GLU A 120 -1.83 13.00 -13.05
N PRO A 121 -1.46 13.90 -13.99
CA PRO A 121 -0.42 14.88 -13.74
C PRO A 121 -0.70 15.67 -12.45
N ARG A 122 0.26 15.75 -11.56
CA ARG A 122 0.13 16.30 -10.20
C ARG A 122 -0.74 15.48 -9.24
N GLY A 123 -1.19 14.30 -9.63
CA GLY A 123 -1.90 13.37 -8.77
C GLY A 123 -1.07 12.95 -7.56
N THR A 124 -1.73 12.59 -6.50
CA THR A 124 -1.13 12.26 -5.20
C THR A 124 -0.92 10.76 -5.07
N LEU A 125 0.30 10.35 -4.74
CA LEU A 125 0.64 9.00 -4.29
C LEU A 125 0.86 9.04 -2.77
N ALA A 126 0.07 8.28 -2.03
CA ALA A 126 0.25 8.04 -0.59
C ALA A 126 0.78 6.62 -0.36
N VAL A 127 1.89 6.50 0.36
CA VAL A 127 2.54 5.20 0.62
C VAL A 127 2.73 5.01 2.11
N THR A 128 2.40 3.82 2.60
CA THR A 128 2.85 3.37 3.92
C THR A 128 3.61 2.05 3.80
N THR A 129 4.62 1.84 4.66
CA THR A 129 5.38 0.59 4.73
C THR A 129 5.97 0.42 6.13
N PRO A 130 6.20 -0.80 6.62
CA PRO A 130 6.91 -1.02 7.86
C PRO A 130 8.27 -0.32 7.87
N ALA A 131 8.59 0.36 8.98
CA ALA A 131 9.81 1.13 9.12
C ALA A 131 10.98 0.25 9.58
N HIS A 132 12.00 0.14 8.76
CA HIS A 132 13.26 -0.50 9.13
C HIS A 132 14.36 0.55 9.34
N GLY A 133 15.29 0.32 10.27
CA GLY A 133 16.33 1.29 10.59
C GLY A 133 17.36 0.75 11.59
N ARG A 134 18.09 1.68 12.24
CA ARG A 134 19.16 1.31 13.17
C ARG A 134 18.71 0.37 14.30
N LEU A 135 17.50 0.58 14.84
CA LEU A 135 16.96 -0.31 15.89
C LEU A 135 16.70 -1.72 15.35
N THR A 136 16.22 -1.85 14.10
CA THR A 136 16.10 -3.15 13.44
C THR A 136 17.45 -3.82 13.28
N GLY A 137 18.49 -3.07 12.89
CA GLY A 137 19.86 -3.56 12.80
C GLY A 137 20.41 -4.03 14.14
N LEU A 138 20.19 -3.28 15.20
CA LEU A 138 20.58 -3.66 16.57
C LEU A 138 19.84 -4.91 17.05
N ASP A 139 18.54 -5.03 16.76
CA ASP A 139 17.75 -6.20 17.11
C ASP A 139 18.25 -7.46 16.38
N VAL A 140 18.61 -7.34 15.09
CA VAL A 140 19.23 -8.41 14.30
C VAL A 140 20.58 -8.83 14.88
N LEU A 141 21.43 -7.87 15.27
CA LEU A 141 22.73 -8.15 15.89
C LEU A 141 22.57 -8.85 17.24
N ALA A 142 21.57 -8.47 18.03
CA ALA A 142 21.36 -9.02 19.37
C ALA A 142 20.66 -10.38 19.38
N ARG A 143 19.72 -10.61 18.44
CA ARG A 143 18.81 -11.77 18.45
C ARG A 143 18.97 -12.72 17.28
N GLY A 144 19.79 -12.36 16.29
CA GLY A 144 19.96 -13.08 15.04
C GLY A 144 18.99 -12.69 13.95
N PHE A 145 19.42 -12.84 12.70
CA PHE A 145 18.67 -12.49 11.49
C PHE A 145 17.38 -13.30 11.36
N GLU A 146 17.46 -14.61 11.59
CA GLU A 146 16.34 -15.54 11.41
C GLU A 146 15.17 -15.31 12.38
N ARG A 147 15.45 -14.76 13.57
CA ARG A 147 14.39 -14.37 14.52
C ARG A 147 13.61 -13.14 14.09
N ARG A 148 14.22 -12.30 13.27
CA ARG A 148 13.63 -11.03 12.83
C ARG A 148 12.97 -11.14 11.47
N PHE A 149 13.52 -11.97 10.60
CA PHE A 149 13.09 -12.14 9.22
C PHE A 149 12.79 -13.61 8.94
N ASP A 150 11.50 -13.92 8.99
CA ASP A 150 11.02 -15.24 8.64
C ASP A 150 11.12 -15.43 7.11
N PRO A 151 11.84 -16.46 6.60
CA PRO A 151 11.95 -16.73 5.18
C PRO A 151 10.62 -17.06 4.51
N LEU A 152 9.60 -17.46 5.30
CA LEU A 152 8.23 -17.69 4.82
C LEU A 152 7.36 -16.42 4.84
N SER A 153 7.89 -15.30 5.35
CA SER A 153 7.19 -14.01 5.31
C SER A 153 7.00 -13.54 3.87
N PRO A 154 5.81 -13.05 3.51
CA PRO A 154 5.59 -12.46 2.19
C PRO A 154 6.34 -11.14 1.98
N GLN A 155 7.03 -10.64 2.99
CA GLN A 155 7.77 -9.39 2.93
C GLN A 155 9.10 -9.58 2.18
N LEU A 156 9.21 -9.01 0.99
CA LEU A 156 10.38 -9.08 0.12
C LEU A 156 11.35 -7.90 0.32
N ARG A 157 10.87 -6.76 0.84
CA ARG A 157 11.64 -5.51 0.96
C ARG A 157 11.55 -4.93 2.36
N PHE A 158 12.69 -4.41 2.80
CA PHE A 158 12.86 -3.76 4.09
C PHE A 158 13.22 -2.29 3.84
N LEU A 159 12.19 -1.45 3.82
CA LEU A 159 12.34 -0.05 3.45
C LEU A 159 12.67 0.81 4.68
N THR A 160 13.65 1.68 4.52
CA THR A 160 13.91 2.79 5.42
C THR A 160 13.29 4.07 4.85
N ARG A 161 13.16 5.11 5.65
CA ARG A 161 12.73 6.42 5.17
C ARG A 161 13.58 6.92 3.98
N ARG A 162 14.92 6.71 4.02
CA ARG A 162 15.82 7.13 2.95
C ARG A 162 15.68 6.29 1.69
N SER A 163 15.56 4.96 1.83
CA SER A 163 15.42 4.09 0.66
C SER A 163 14.07 4.27 -0.04
N LEU A 164 13.00 4.50 0.72
CA LEU A 164 11.70 4.83 0.12
C LEU A 164 11.76 6.16 -0.65
N ALA A 165 12.35 7.22 -0.07
CA ALA A 165 12.49 8.50 -0.76
C ALA A 165 13.28 8.35 -2.07
N ARG A 166 14.43 7.65 -2.05
CA ARG A 166 15.24 7.39 -3.25
C ARG A 166 14.47 6.59 -4.30
N LEU A 167 13.69 5.61 -3.86
CA LEU A 167 12.88 4.78 -4.77
C LEU A 167 11.82 5.65 -5.47
N LEU A 168 11.07 6.45 -4.72
CA LEU A 168 10.04 7.32 -5.27
C LEU A 168 10.65 8.37 -6.23
N ASP A 169 11.74 9.01 -5.84
CA ASP A 169 12.46 9.98 -6.68
C ASP A 169 12.98 9.34 -7.97
N ALA A 170 13.61 8.17 -7.88
CA ALA A 170 14.09 7.41 -9.05
C ALA A 170 12.96 7.00 -10.01
N MET A 171 11.73 6.84 -9.51
CA MET A 171 10.53 6.54 -10.29
C MET A 171 9.80 7.80 -10.77
N GLY A 172 10.38 8.99 -10.58
CA GLY A 172 9.85 10.26 -11.07
C GLY A 172 8.72 10.84 -10.25
N PHE A 173 8.64 10.50 -8.95
CA PHE A 173 7.73 11.13 -8.01
C PHE A 173 8.44 12.20 -7.18
N GLU A 174 7.81 13.35 -7.03
CA GLU A 174 8.25 14.40 -6.10
C GLU A 174 7.76 14.06 -4.68
N VAL A 175 8.67 13.79 -3.75
CA VAL A 175 8.34 13.51 -2.35
C VAL A 175 7.97 14.81 -1.62
N VAL A 176 6.68 14.98 -1.32
CA VAL A 176 6.12 16.15 -0.63
C VAL A 176 6.26 16.04 0.87
N SER A 177 5.99 14.87 1.43
CA SER A 177 6.15 14.61 2.87
C SER A 177 6.66 13.21 3.14
N LEU A 178 7.45 13.08 4.21
CA LEU A 178 8.04 11.80 4.58
C LEU A 178 8.25 11.75 6.10
N SER A 179 7.50 10.93 6.78
CA SER A 179 7.53 10.82 8.23
C SER A 179 7.67 9.36 8.69
N ARG A 180 7.98 9.18 9.98
CA ARG A 180 7.96 7.88 10.64
C ARG A 180 7.06 7.97 11.87
N ARG A 181 6.05 7.12 11.96
CA ARG A 181 5.13 7.05 13.12
C ARG A 181 4.84 5.60 13.47
N ALA A 182 4.88 5.27 14.73
CA ALA A 182 4.49 3.96 15.30
C ALA A 182 5.02 2.75 14.51
N GLY A 183 6.30 2.79 14.08
CA GLY A 183 6.90 1.69 13.33
C GLY A 183 6.61 1.64 11.84
N ALA A 184 5.90 2.63 11.29
CA ALA A 184 5.66 2.78 9.86
C ALA A 184 6.41 4.00 9.27
N VAL A 185 6.80 3.91 8.00
CA VAL A 185 7.16 5.05 7.16
C VAL A 185 5.90 5.47 6.41
N LEU A 186 5.61 6.75 6.43
CA LEU A 186 4.46 7.38 5.77
C LEU A 186 5.00 8.41 4.79
N ALA A 187 4.64 8.30 3.53
CA ALA A 187 5.08 9.19 2.46
C ALA A 187 3.90 9.70 1.64
N VAL A 188 3.95 10.97 1.27
CA VAL A 188 3.09 11.57 0.26
C VAL A 188 4.00 12.10 -0.83
N ALA A 189 3.70 11.74 -2.08
CA ALA A 189 4.45 12.16 -3.25
C ALA A 189 3.49 12.62 -4.37
N ARG A 190 4.00 13.33 -5.35
CA ARG A 190 3.27 13.78 -6.55
C ARG A 190 3.89 13.21 -7.81
N ARG A 191 3.01 12.91 -8.77
CA ARG A 191 3.45 12.61 -10.13
C ARG A 191 4.00 13.84 -10.84
#